data_3be943cd2f547c497a8c46df143f069a
#
_entry.id   3be943cd2f547c497a8c46df143f069a
#
_cell.length_a   1.000
_cell.length_b   1.000
_cell.length_c   1.000
_cell.angle_alpha   90.00
_cell.angle_beta   90.00
_cell.angle_gamma   90.00
#
_symmetry.space_group_name_H-M   'P 1'
#
loop_
_entity.id
_entity.type
_entity.pdbx_description
1 polymer ?
#
loop_
_entity_poly.entity_id
_entity_poly.type
_entity_poly.pdbx_seq_one_letter_code
_entity_poly.pdbx_strand_id
1 'polypeptide(L)'
;NFKSFKGEVTVPLDRGFTAITGPNGSGKSNCGDAIQFVLGPKSNRVIRAQNSTDLLFNGGKNSKPARDCSVTLIFANPVMSNGRRRLPLDKEEIRMSRSIRLTASNNPVTSYKLNGEDSTQKVFHRLLGAANARPDGYNIVLQGDVTSLAKMTANERRKVLDNVAGVTSYDDEIRKANKQKDMVEKYLDRIGLLEKEQLERLSTLAKERHVAQKAKEVSDAIQVTNAMLLQSRYATLKNELAFHTEERQKYLAQSQT
;
A
#
# COMPACT_ATOMS: atom_id res chain seq x y z
N ASN A 1 -25.06 -4.57 26.40
CA ASN A 1 -24.57 -3.32 27.02
C ASN A 1 -24.34 -2.18 26.01
N PHE A 2 -25.18 -2.05 24.97
CA PHE A 2 -25.02 -1.01 23.94
C PHE A 2 -25.98 0.15 24.21
N LYS A 3 -25.49 1.36 24.39
CA LYS A 3 -26.24 2.58 24.67
C LYS A 3 -27.26 2.37 25.83
N SER A 4 -28.57 2.36 25.50
CA SER A 4 -29.65 2.16 26.48
C SER A 4 -29.93 0.69 26.80
N PHE A 5 -29.36 -0.25 26.08
CA PHE A 5 -29.61 -1.66 26.31
C PHE A 5 -28.66 -2.21 27.38
N LYS A 6 -29.22 -2.68 28.48
CA LYS A 6 -28.50 -3.35 29.57
C LYS A 6 -28.45 -4.84 29.32
N GLY A 7 -27.27 -5.45 29.49
CA GLY A 7 -27.10 -6.91 29.29
C GLY A 7 -27.22 -7.31 27.84
N GLU A 8 -27.74 -8.50 27.62
CA GLU A 8 -27.98 -9.07 26.30
C GLU A 8 -29.46 -8.90 25.92
N VAL A 9 -29.67 -8.35 24.73
CA VAL A 9 -31.01 -8.16 24.15
C VAL A 9 -30.98 -8.65 22.72
N THR A 10 -31.87 -9.59 22.39
CA THR A 10 -32.05 -10.11 21.02
C THR A 10 -33.29 -9.50 20.41
N VAL A 11 -33.15 -8.90 19.24
CA VAL A 11 -34.24 -8.34 18.44
C VAL A 11 -34.38 -9.16 17.15
N PRO A 12 -35.42 -9.99 17.04
CA PRO A 12 -35.65 -10.73 15.78
C PRO A 12 -36.13 -9.77 14.71
N LEU A 13 -35.51 -9.87 13.51
CA LEU A 13 -35.91 -9.15 12.32
C LEU A 13 -36.33 -10.20 11.27
N ASP A 14 -37.61 -10.45 11.19
CA ASP A 14 -38.18 -11.42 10.26
C ASP A 14 -38.19 -10.91 8.81
N ARG A 15 -38.44 -11.83 7.86
CA ARG A 15 -38.59 -11.44 6.45
C ARG A 15 -39.86 -10.60 6.27
N GLY A 16 -39.73 -9.55 5.48
CA GLY A 16 -40.82 -8.63 5.20
C GLY A 16 -40.68 -7.30 5.97
N PHE A 17 -41.76 -6.77 6.47
CA PHE A 17 -41.79 -5.49 7.16
C PHE A 17 -41.79 -5.69 8.69
N THR A 18 -40.84 -5.12 9.37
CA THR A 18 -40.75 -5.11 10.84
C THR A 18 -40.86 -3.67 11.34
N ALA A 19 -41.80 -3.39 12.24
CA ALA A 19 -41.98 -2.09 12.89
C ALA A 19 -41.51 -2.15 14.35
N ILE A 20 -40.61 -1.20 14.74
CA ILE A 20 -40.19 -1.00 16.12
C ILE A 20 -40.92 0.22 16.67
N THR A 21 -41.86 0.00 17.59
CA THR A 21 -42.68 1.05 18.18
C THR A 21 -42.41 1.21 19.68
N GLY A 22 -42.77 2.36 20.25
CA GLY A 22 -42.62 2.63 21.68
C GLY A 22 -42.63 4.13 22.01
N PRO A 23 -42.69 4.53 23.26
CA PRO A 23 -42.67 5.94 23.68
C PRO A 23 -41.33 6.62 23.41
N ASN A 24 -41.29 7.94 23.51
CA ASN A 24 -40.05 8.70 23.38
C ASN A 24 -39.05 8.29 24.49
N GLY A 25 -37.78 8.11 24.13
CA GLY A 25 -36.74 7.69 25.04
C GLY A 25 -36.64 6.17 25.27
N SER A 26 -37.54 5.33 24.68
CA SER A 26 -37.50 3.86 24.87
C SER A 26 -36.35 3.14 24.16
N GLY A 27 -35.51 3.85 23.40
CA GLY A 27 -34.37 3.24 22.71
C GLY A 27 -34.62 2.81 21.26
N LYS A 28 -35.79 3.13 20.65
CA LYS A 28 -36.13 2.78 19.27
C LYS A 28 -35.00 3.10 18.29
N SER A 29 -34.51 4.34 18.34
CA SER A 29 -33.42 4.79 17.45
C SER A 29 -32.08 4.11 17.77
N ASN A 30 -31.88 3.56 18.98
CA ASN A 30 -30.69 2.84 19.34
C ASN A 30 -30.60 1.47 18.66
N CYS A 31 -31.74 0.89 18.21
CA CYS A 31 -31.74 -0.30 17.36
C CYS A 31 -31.12 -0.01 15.98
N GLY A 32 -31.49 1.13 15.37
CA GLY A 32 -30.87 1.58 14.13
C GLY A 32 -29.38 1.89 14.29
N ASP A 33 -29.00 2.55 15.39
CA ASP A 33 -27.60 2.81 15.71
C ASP A 33 -26.79 1.51 15.91
N ALA A 34 -27.41 0.47 16.51
CA ALA A 34 -26.77 -0.82 16.70
C ALA A 34 -26.44 -1.50 15.35
N ILE A 35 -27.39 -1.47 14.41
CA ILE A 35 -27.17 -1.98 13.05
C ILE A 35 -26.02 -1.23 12.39
N GLN A 36 -26.08 0.10 12.40
CA GLN A 36 -25.02 0.92 11.81
C GLN A 36 -23.66 0.73 12.50
N PHE A 37 -23.65 0.55 13.82
CA PHE A 37 -22.41 0.29 14.56
C PHE A 37 -21.65 -0.92 14.00
N VAL A 38 -22.35 -2.03 13.73
CA VAL A 38 -21.71 -3.23 13.15
C VAL A 38 -21.27 -3.01 11.70
N LEU A 39 -22.05 -2.28 10.91
CA LEU A 39 -21.71 -1.93 9.54
C LEU A 39 -20.42 -1.10 9.44
N GLY A 40 -20.03 -0.43 10.51
CA GLY A 40 -18.75 0.28 10.62
C GLY A 40 -18.72 1.62 9.88
N PRO A 41 -19.52 2.61 10.35
CA PRO A 41 -19.53 3.94 9.76
C PRO A 41 -18.17 4.62 9.90
N LYS A 42 -17.85 5.54 8.97
CA LYS A 42 -16.60 6.32 9.01
C LYS A 42 -16.49 7.25 10.21
N SER A 43 -17.61 7.64 10.80
CA SER A 43 -17.66 8.54 11.95
C SER A 43 -18.68 8.08 12.97
N ASN A 44 -18.35 8.16 14.25
CA ASN A 44 -19.27 7.89 15.35
C ASN A 44 -20.46 8.86 15.38
N ARG A 45 -20.36 10.03 14.75
CA ARG A 45 -21.48 11.01 14.65
C ARG A 45 -22.68 10.43 13.92
N VAL A 46 -22.48 9.53 12.96
CA VAL A 46 -23.55 8.85 12.23
C VAL A 46 -24.43 8.04 13.19
N ILE A 47 -23.84 7.45 14.20
CA ILE A 47 -24.54 6.70 15.26
C ILE A 47 -24.77 7.53 16.51
N ARG A 48 -24.84 8.86 16.35
CA ARG A 48 -25.15 9.81 17.41
C ARG A 48 -24.28 9.63 18.66
N ALA A 49 -22.97 9.45 18.48
CA ALA A 49 -21.97 9.39 19.53
C ALA A 49 -20.83 10.37 19.22
N GLN A 50 -20.35 11.09 20.21
CA GLN A 50 -19.17 11.94 20.04
C GLN A 50 -17.91 11.09 20.19
N ASN A 51 -17.88 10.24 21.21
CA ASN A 51 -16.79 9.32 21.50
C ASN A 51 -17.25 7.88 21.46
N SER A 52 -16.31 6.95 21.32
CA SER A 52 -16.61 5.52 21.38
C SER A 52 -17.14 5.08 22.75
N THR A 53 -16.82 5.81 23.80
CA THR A 53 -17.33 5.58 25.15
C THR A 53 -18.82 5.84 25.29
N ASP A 54 -19.40 6.72 24.47
CA ASP A 54 -20.82 7.06 24.47
C ASP A 54 -21.70 5.89 23.98
N LEU A 55 -21.07 4.88 23.38
CA LEU A 55 -21.75 3.67 22.91
C LEU A 55 -21.92 2.63 24.01
N LEU A 56 -21.25 2.79 25.13
CA LEU A 56 -21.36 1.92 26.30
C LEU A 56 -22.60 2.26 27.08
N PHE A 57 -23.21 1.25 27.71
CA PHE A 57 -24.31 1.48 28.63
C PHE A 57 -23.81 2.27 29.86
N ASN A 58 -24.45 3.41 30.14
CA ASN A 58 -24.02 4.35 31.19
C ASN A 58 -24.49 4.01 32.59
N GLY A 59 -25.15 2.85 32.80
CA GLY A 59 -25.64 2.43 34.11
C GLY A 59 -27.09 2.87 34.44
N GLY A 60 -27.64 3.87 33.75
CA GLY A 60 -28.94 4.43 34.07
C GLY A 60 -29.06 4.88 35.54
N LYS A 61 -30.26 4.76 36.14
CA LYS A 61 -30.50 5.19 37.53
C LYS A 61 -29.97 4.21 38.60
N ASN A 62 -29.94 2.90 38.27
CA ASN A 62 -29.77 1.83 39.29
C ASN A 62 -28.70 0.80 38.94
N SER A 63 -27.78 1.09 38.03
CA SER A 63 -26.74 0.14 37.61
C SER A 63 -25.40 0.84 37.42
N LYS A 64 -24.31 0.08 37.47
CA LYS A 64 -22.98 0.60 37.14
C LYS A 64 -22.82 0.74 35.63
N PRO A 65 -22.05 1.72 35.15
CA PRO A 65 -21.68 1.80 33.75
C PRO A 65 -20.95 0.53 33.24
N ALA A 66 -21.26 0.12 32.04
CA ALA A 66 -20.59 -1.03 31.41
C ALA A 66 -19.19 -0.65 30.97
N ARG A 67 -18.25 -1.58 31.06
CA ARG A 67 -16.88 -1.43 30.54
C ARG A 67 -16.70 -2.00 29.15
N ASP A 68 -17.70 -2.71 28.65
CA ASP A 68 -17.73 -3.28 27.31
C ASP A 68 -19.15 -3.27 26.74
N CYS A 69 -19.23 -3.18 25.42
CA CYS A 69 -20.44 -3.42 24.66
C CYS A 69 -20.14 -4.24 23.42
N SER A 70 -21.11 -5.00 22.99
CA SER A 70 -21.02 -5.79 21.76
C SER A 70 -22.37 -5.77 21.05
N VAL A 71 -22.30 -5.67 19.73
CA VAL A 71 -23.47 -5.84 18.85
C VAL A 71 -23.12 -6.90 17.81
N THR A 72 -24.04 -7.83 17.63
CA THR A 72 -23.92 -8.90 16.63
C THR A 72 -25.10 -8.82 15.66
N LEU A 73 -24.82 -8.73 14.38
CA LEU A 73 -25.80 -8.91 13.30
C LEU A 73 -25.69 -10.34 12.79
N ILE A 74 -26.83 -11.00 12.70
CA ILE A 74 -26.94 -12.35 12.15
C ILE A 74 -27.64 -12.25 10.80
N PHE A 75 -26.92 -12.55 9.72
CA PHE A 75 -27.43 -12.51 8.37
C PHE A 75 -27.76 -13.91 7.89
N ALA A 76 -28.98 -14.10 7.39
CA ALA A 76 -29.31 -15.28 6.61
C ALA A 76 -28.57 -15.23 5.25
N ASN A 77 -27.91 -16.30 4.89
CA ASN A 77 -27.14 -16.42 3.66
C ASN A 77 -27.60 -17.64 2.85
N PRO A 78 -28.86 -17.66 2.38
CA PRO A 78 -29.40 -18.78 1.61
C PRO A 78 -28.70 -18.92 0.26
N VAL A 79 -28.74 -20.11 -0.29
CA VAL A 79 -28.35 -20.36 -1.67
C VAL A 79 -29.41 -19.74 -2.59
N MET A 80 -28.99 -18.91 -3.53
CA MET A 80 -29.85 -18.27 -4.51
C MET A 80 -30.17 -19.22 -5.69
N SER A 81 -31.11 -18.83 -6.55
CA SER A 81 -31.50 -19.60 -7.74
C SER A 81 -30.35 -19.89 -8.72
N ASN A 82 -29.28 -19.06 -8.68
CA ASN A 82 -28.07 -19.24 -9.49
C ASN A 82 -27.03 -20.21 -8.85
N GLY A 83 -27.39 -20.91 -7.77
CA GLY A 83 -26.51 -21.83 -7.04
C GLY A 83 -25.44 -21.14 -6.17
N ARG A 84 -25.41 -19.81 -6.11
CA ARG A 84 -24.45 -19.05 -5.30
C ARG A 84 -25.12 -18.49 -4.06
N ARG A 85 -24.36 -18.37 -2.99
CA ARG A 85 -24.79 -17.64 -1.79
C ARG A 85 -24.68 -16.14 -1.99
N ARG A 86 -25.54 -15.39 -1.31
CA ARG A 86 -25.56 -13.91 -1.41
C ARG A 86 -24.27 -13.28 -0.87
N LEU A 87 -23.79 -13.78 0.27
CA LEU A 87 -22.48 -13.41 0.80
C LEU A 87 -21.46 -14.50 0.43
N PRO A 88 -20.22 -14.17 0.06
CA PRO A 88 -19.20 -15.10 -0.42
C PRO A 88 -18.60 -15.92 0.73
N LEU A 89 -19.44 -16.58 1.51
CA LEU A 89 -19.10 -17.49 2.60
C LEU A 89 -20.02 -18.70 2.54
N ASP A 90 -19.46 -19.90 2.68
CA ASP A 90 -20.23 -21.13 2.63
C ASP A 90 -20.81 -21.50 4.01
N LYS A 91 -21.68 -20.63 4.53
CA LYS A 91 -22.45 -20.83 5.76
C LYS A 91 -23.85 -20.26 5.54
N GLU A 92 -24.86 -20.91 6.13
CA GLU A 92 -26.26 -20.48 6.04
C GLU A 92 -26.53 -19.21 6.85
N GLU A 93 -25.83 -19.06 7.96
CA GLU A 93 -25.85 -17.87 8.81
C GLU A 93 -24.46 -17.27 8.90
N ILE A 94 -24.38 -15.94 8.81
CA ILE A 94 -23.15 -15.18 9.00
C ILE A 94 -23.35 -14.24 10.18
N ARG A 95 -22.50 -14.42 11.20
CA ARG A 95 -22.51 -13.62 12.43
C ARG A 95 -21.39 -12.58 12.35
N MET A 96 -21.76 -11.32 12.29
CA MET A 96 -20.83 -10.18 12.26
C MET A 96 -20.96 -9.44 13.59
N SER A 97 -19.92 -9.52 14.42
CA SER A 97 -19.90 -8.89 15.74
C SER A 97 -18.88 -7.76 15.78
N ARG A 98 -19.26 -6.63 16.30
CA ARG A 98 -18.36 -5.53 16.67
C ARG A 98 -18.50 -5.24 18.14
N SER A 99 -17.37 -5.11 18.85
CA SER A 99 -17.36 -4.82 20.26
C SER A 99 -16.38 -3.69 20.58
N ILE A 100 -16.69 -2.97 21.67
CA ILE A 100 -15.81 -1.98 22.29
C ILE A 100 -15.58 -2.40 23.71
N ARG A 101 -14.33 -2.39 24.15
CA ARG A 101 -13.94 -2.66 25.53
C ARG A 101 -13.02 -1.55 26.03
N LEU A 102 -13.24 -1.09 27.26
CA LEU A 102 -12.32 -0.17 27.93
C LEU A 102 -11.15 -0.94 28.54
N THR A 103 -9.94 -0.50 28.24
CA THR A 103 -8.73 -0.98 28.91
C THR A 103 -8.71 -0.55 30.38
N ALA A 104 -7.72 -1.00 31.15
CA ALA A 104 -7.50 -0.51 32.52
C ALA A 104 -7.32 1.02 32.57
N SER A 105 -6.73 1.61 31.52
CA SER A 105 -6.52 3.06 31.35
C SER A 105 -7.75 3.80 30.77
N ASN A 106 -8.92 3.18 30.74
CA ASN A 106 -10.16 3.71 30.15
C ASN A 106 -10.09 4.07 28.65
N ASN A 107 -9.11 3.55 27.92
CA ASN A 107 -9.04 3.74 26.47
C ASN A 107 -9.94 2.73 25.77
N PRO A 108 -10.80 3.14 24.82
CA PRO A 108 -11.66 2.24 24.08
C PRO A 108 -10.88 1.45 23.01
N VAL A 109 -10.99 0.14 23.05
CA VAL A 109 -10.45 -0.77 22.02
C VAL A 109 -11.62 -1.41 21.29
N THR A 110 -11.61 -1.30 19.97
CA THR A 110 -12.63 -1.91 19.10
C THR A 110 -12.12 -3.21 18.53
N SER A 111 -12.94 -4.26 18.58
CA SER A 111 -12.67 -5.54 17.94
C SER A 111 -13.83 -5.97 17.05
N TYR A 112 -13.50 -6.77 16.04
CA TYR A 112 -14.41 -7.32 15.04
C TYR A 112 -14.30 -8.83 15.04
N LYS A 113 -15.43 -9.54 14.99
CA LYS A 113 -15.48 -10.99 14.89
C LYS A 113 -16.43 -11.43 13.79
N LEU A 114 -15.98 -12.35 12.96
CA LEU A 114 -16.78 -12.98 11.91
C LEU A 114 -16.98 -14.46 12.26
N ASN A 115 -18.22 -14.85 12.51
CA ASN A 115 -18.55 -16.23 12.95
C ASN A 115 -17.76 -16.70 14.19
N GLY A 116 -17.43 -15.76 15.10
CA GLY A 116 -16.67 -16.03 16.32
C GLY A 116 -15.16 -15.84 16.20
N GLU A 117 -14.60 -15.82 14.99
CA GLU A 117 -13.18 -15.61 14.73
C GLU A 117 -12.83 -14.12 14.62
N ASP A 118 -11.61 -13.77 15.03
CA ASP A 118 -11.15 -12.39 14.92
C ASP A 118 -11.05 -11.93 13.47
N SER A 119 -11.49 -10.72 13.20
CA SER A 119 -11.61 -10.18 11.86
C SER A 119 -11.24 -8.69 11.82
N THR A 120 -11.37 -8.04 10.68
CA THR A 120 -11.08 -6.63 10.50
C THR A 120 -12.25 -5.89 9.85
N GLN A 121 -12.31 -4.57 10.07
CA GLN A 121 -13.29 -3.72 9.42
C GLN A 121 -13.27 -3.85 7.88
N LYS A 122 -12.08 -4.05 7.28
CA LYS A 122 -11.94 -4.23 5.83
C LYS A 122 -12.67 -5.48 5.33
N VAL A 123 -12.62 -6.58 6.08
CA VAL A 123 -13.34 -7.82 5.74
C VAL A 123 -14.85 -7.58 5.82
N PHE A 124 -15.32 -6.88 6.85
CA PHE A 124 -16.74 -6.51 6.98
C PHE A 124 -17.21 -5.68 5.79
N HIS A 125 -16.50 -4.62 5.44
CA HIS A 125 -16.85 -3.76 4.30
C HIS A 125 -16.84 -4.53 2.97
N ARG A 126 -15.92 -5.47 2.78
CA ARG A 126 -15.88 -6.32 1.58
C ARG A 126 -17.09 -7.25 1.48
N LEU A 127 -17.44 -7.91 2.59
CA LEU A 127 -18.59 -8.81 2.64
C LEU A 127 -19.91 -8.06 2.46
N LEU A 128 -20.08 -6.96 3.17
CA LEU A 128 -21.27 -6.11 3.09
C LEU A 128 -21.40 -5.44 1.71
N GLY A 129 -20.27 -5.08 1.09
CA GLY A 129 -20.24 -4.56 -0.27
C GLY A 129 -20.78 -5.56 -1.29
N ALA A 130 -20.46 -6.85 -1.15
CA ALA A 130 -20.99 -7.92 -2.00
C ALA A 130 -22.52 -8.09 -1.86
N ALA A 131 -23.08 -7.72 -0.69
CA ALA A 131 -24.53 -7.74 -0.43
C ALA A 131 -25.23 -6.39 -0.72
N ASN A 132 -24.50 -5.41 -1.24
CA ASN A 132 -24.98 -4.00 -1.38
C ASN A 132 -25.39 -3.34 -0.04
N ALA A 133 -24.93 -3.87 1.11
CA ALA A 133 -25.21 -3.33 2.43
C ALA A 133 -24.02 -2.47 2.89
N ARG A 134 -23.87 -1.27 2.34
CA ARG A 134 -22.77 -0.35 2.71
C ARG A 134 -23.19 0.54 3.88
N PRO A 135 -22.30 0.85 4.84
CA PRO A 135 -22.60 1.76 5.95
C PRO A 135 -22.91 3.19 5.46
N ASP A 136 -22.34 3.60 4.31
CA ASP A 136 -22.60 4.88 3.65
C ASP A 136 -23.68 4.76 2.56
N GLY A 137 -24.37 3.63 2.48
CA GLY A 137 -25.41 3.37 1.48
C GLY A 137 -26.76 3.94 1.91
N TYR A 138 -27.61 4.27 0.94
CA TYR A 138 -28.96 4.78 1.17
C TYR A 138 -29.96 3.68 1.58
N ASN A 139 -29.48 2.48 1.87
CA ASN A 139 -30.29 1.37 2.39
C ASN A 139 -30.72 1.59 3.84
N ILE A 140 -30.06 2.49 4.56
CA ILE A 140 -30.38 2.89 5.94
C ILE A 140 -30.59 4.39 5.94
N VAL A 141 -31.84 4.78 6.15
CA VAL A 141 -32.24 6.20 6.23
C VAL A 141 -32.39 6.58 7.69
N LEU A 142 -31.59 7.52 8.15
CA LEU A 142 -31.68 8.04 9.50
C LEU A 142 -32.66 9.19 9.61
N GLN A 143 -32.98 9.53 10.87
CA GLN A 143 -33.78 10.70 11.15
C GLN A 143 -33.08 11.97 10.66
N GLY A 144 -33.73 12.70 9.74
CA GLY A 144 -33.20 13.93 9.15
C GLY A 144 -32.52 13.75 7.79
N ASP A 145 -32.20 12.52 7.33
CA ASP A 145 -31.55 12.30 6.04
C ASP A 145 -32.39 12.76 4.87
N VAL A 146 -33.71 12.54 4.93
CA VAL A 146 -34.65 12.97 3.86
C VAL A 146 -34.65 14.50 3.71
N THR A 147 -34.62 15.22 4.81
CA THR A 147 -34.56 16.70 4.80
C THR A 147 -33.20 17.21 4.37
N SER A 148 -32.13 16.47 4.69
CA SER A 148 -30.76 16.80 4.25
C SER A 148 -30.62 16.67 2.73
N LEU A 149 -31.23 15.67 2.12
CA LEU A 149 -31.22 15.47 0.66
C LEU A 149 -31.79 16.68 -0.10
N ALA A 150 -32.86 17.29 0.42
CA ALA A 150 -33.44 18.48 -0.16
C ALA A 150 -32.52 19.72 -0.04
N LYS A 151 -31.70 19.79 0.99
CA LYS A 151 -30.74 20.87 1.25
C LYS A 151 -29.39 20.69 0.57
N MET A 152 -29.12 19.52 0.00
CA MET A 152 -27.86 19.21 -0.67
C MET A 152 -27.66 20.07 -1.92
N THR A 153 -26.42 20.42 -2.18
CA THR A 153 -25.99 21.05 -3.43
C THR A 153 -26.13 20.08 -4.62
N ALA A 154 -26.13 20.60 -5.83
CA ALA A 154 -26.22 19.79 -7.04
C ALA A 154 -25.11 18.71 -7.13
N ASN A 155 -23.88 19.07 -6.70
CA ASN A 155 -22.75 18.14 -6.69
C ASN A 155 -22.91 17.03 -5.63
N GLU A 156 -23.46 17.35 -4.48
CA GLU A 156 -23.74 16.36 -3.43
C GLU A 156 -24.84 15.40 -3.88
N ARG A 157 -25.94 15.92 -4.48
CA ARG A 157 -27.01 15.08 -5.06
C ARG A 157 -26.50 14.15 -6.14
N ARG A 158 -25.60 14.63 -7.01
CA ARG A 158 -24.96 13.78 -8.01
C ARG A 158 -24.19 12.62 -7.35
N LYS A 159 -23.39 12.88 -6.31
CA LYS A 159 -22.67 11.82 -5.58
C LYS A 159 -23.61 10.78 -4.97
N VAL A 160 -24.80 11.20 -4.53
CA VAL A 160 -25.84 10.28 -4.06
C VAL A 160 -26.28 9.34 -5.18
N LEU A 161 -26.56 9.87 -6.36
CA LEU A 161 -26.96 9.08 -7.53
C LEU A 161 -25.84 8.15 -8.00
N ASP A 162 -24.59 8.63 -8.03
CA ASP A 162 -23.41 7.85 -8.38
C ASP A 162 -23.21 6.68 -7.40
N ASN A 163 -23.47 6.90 -6.09
CA ASN A 163 -23.42 5.85 -5.07
C ASN A 163 -24.52 4.79 -5.26
N VAL A 164 -25.76 5.22 -5.52
CA VAL A 164 -26.89 4.32 -5.75
C VAL A 164 -26.71 3.51 -7.04
N ALA A 165 -26.17 4.14 -8.08
CA ALA A 165 -25.82 3.49 -9.34
C ALA A 165 -24.60 2.55 -9.24
N GLY A 166 -23.86 2.57 -8.12
CA GLY A 166 -22.67 1.76 -7.92
C GLY A 166 -21.43 2.23 -8.70
N VAL A 167 -21.49 3.43 -9.31
CA VAL A 167 -20.40 3.98 -10.13
C VAL A 167 -19.19 4.41 -9.29
N THR A 168 -19.42 4.76 -8.03
CA THR A 168 -18.37 5.26 -7.13
C THR A 168 -17.17 4.29 -6.95
N SER A 169 -17.41 2.98 -7.09
CA SER A 169 -16.34 1.99 -7.03
C SER A 169 -15.37 2.10 -8.21
N TYR A 170 -15.89 2.40 -9.39
CA TYR A 170 -15.10 2.61 -10.61
C TYR A 170 -14.28 3.90 -10.52
N ASP A 171 -14.86 4.97 -9.98
CA ASP A 171 -14.14 6.23 -9.76
C ASP A 171 -12.96 6.04 -8.79
N ASP A 172 -13.13 5.22 -7.76
CA ASP A 172 -12.05 4.86 -6.83
C ASP A 172 -10.94 4.05 -7.51
N GLU A 173 -11.29 3.13 -8.41
CA GLU A 173 -10.33 2.35 -9.20
C GLU A 173 -9.58 3.23 -10.20
N ILE A 174 -10.29 4.09 -10.93
CA ILE A 174 -9.70 5.08 -11.85
C ILE A 174 -8.72 5.99 -11.10
N ARG A 175 -9.10 6.47 -9.92
CA ARG A 175 -8.22 7.32 -9.10
C ARG A 175 -6.97 6.60 -8.63
N LYS A 176 -7.08 5.31 -8.28
CA LYS A 176 -5.92 4.48 -7.92
C LYS A 176 -5.02 4.24 -9.13
N ALA A 177 -5.60 3.93 -10.29
CA ALA A 177 -4.88 3.75 -11.53
C ALA A 177 -4.13 5.02 -11.95
N ASN A 178 -4.77 6.19 -11.87
CA ASN A 178 -4.14 7.46 -12.17
C ASN A 178 -2.97 7.76 -11.22
N LYS A 179 -3.10 7.50 -9.92
CA LYS A 179 -1.96 7.63 -8.99
C LYS A 179 -0.79 6.70 -9.32
N GLN A 180 -1.09 5.48 -9.76
CA GLN A 180 -0.04 4.55 -10.20
C GLN A 180 0.62 5.04 -11.48
N LYS A 181 -0.18 5.55 -12.44
CA LYS A 181 0.33 6.16 -13.67
C LYS A 181 1.29 7.32 -13.35
N ASP A 182 0.88 8.28 -12.51
CA ASP A 182 1.72 9.42 -12.11
C ASP A 182 3.04 8.99 -11.43
N MET A 183 3.00 7.89 -10.65
CA MET A 183 4.22 7.32 -10.08
C MET A 183 5.14 6.72 -11.14
N VAL A 184 4.59 5.97 -12.09
CA VAL A 184 5.36 5.37 -13.19
C VAL A 184 5.98 6.47 -14.06
N GLU A 185 5.25 7.53 -14.40
CA GLU A 185 5.77 8.69 -15.15
C GLU A 185 6.99 9.30 -14.43
N LYS A 186 6.90 9.54 -13.12
CA LYS A 186 8.04 10.04 -12.33
C LYS A 186 9.25 9.09 -12.34
N TYR A 187 9.02 7.78 -12.32
CA TYR A 187 10.12 6.81 -12.44
C TYR A 187 10.75 6.82 -13.83
N LEU A 188 9.94 6.95 -14.89
CA LEU A 188 10.44 7.06 -16.26
C LEU A 188 11.31 8.32 -16.44
N ASP A 189 10.85 9.46 -15.94
CA ASP A 189 11.63 10.70 -15.96
C ASP A 189 12.98 10.53 -15.25
N ARG A 190 12.97 9.88 -14.08
CA ARG A 190 14.21 9.61 -13.34
C ARG A 190 15.15 8.68 -14.07
N ILE A 191 14.61 7.63 -14.70
CA ILE A 191 15.42 6.69 -15.51
C ILE A 191 16.00 7.42 -16.72
N GLY A 192 15.22 8.26 -17.41
CA GLY A 192 15.69 9.07 -18.52
C GLY A 192 16.85 10.01 -18.15
N LEU A 193 16.80 10.63 -16.97
CA LEU A 193 17.91 11.43 -16.46
C LEU A 193 19.17 10.61 -16.20
N LEU A 194 19.00 9.43 -15.58
CA LEU A 194 20.13 8.52 -15.32
C LEU A 194 20.74 7.98 -16.64
N GLU A 195 19.90 7.63 -17.61
CA GLU A 195 20.35 7.19 -18.94
C GLU A 195 21.21 8.28 -19.60
N LYS A 196 20.75 9.52 -19.61
CA LYS A 196 21.48 10.66 -20.16
C LYS A 196 22.83 10.84 -19.47
N GLU A 197 22.87 10.81 -18.14
CA GLU A 197 24.11 10.91 -17.36
C GLU A 197 25.09 9.77 -17.72
N GLN A 198 24.60 8.53 -17.83
CA GLN A 198 25.45 7.39 -18.18
C GLN A 198 25.97 7.48 -19.62
N LEU A 199 25.16 7.96 -20.57
CA LEU A 199 25.60 8.20 -21.93
C LEU A 199 26.70 9.28 -22.02
N GLU A 200 26.56 10.38 -21.31
CA GLU A 200 27.59 11.43 -21.21
C GLU A 200 28.89 10.87 -20.62
N ARG A 201 28.78 10.07 -19.55
CA ARG A 201 29.93 9.39 -18.92
C ARG A 201 30.62 8.41 -19.87
N LEU A 202 29.82 7.59 -20.60
CA LEU A 202 30.35 6.68 -21.63
C LEU A 202 31.11 7.44 -22.73
N SER A 203 30.56 8.57 -23.19
CA SER A 203 31.24 9.39 -24.22
C SER A 203 32.59 9.93 -23.74
N THR A 204 32.66 10.36 -22.48
CA THR A 204 33.89 10.85 -21.86
C THR A 204 34.93 9.73 -21.71
N LEU A 205 34.50 8.57 -21.17
CA LEU A 205 35.36 7.39 -21.02
C LEU A 205 35.88 6.87 -22.37
N ALA A 206 35.07 6.93 -23.43
CA ALA A 206 35.50 6.54 -24.77
C ALA A 206 36.62 7.45 -25.28
N LYS A 207 36.56 8.76 -25.05
CA LYS A 207 37.63 9.71 -25.40
C LYS A 207 38.90 9.46 -24.59
N GLU A 208 38.78 9.29 -23.27
CA GLU A 208 39.89 8.95 -22.38
C GLU A 208 40.57 7.65 -22.76
N ARG A 209 39.76 6.60 -23.07
CA ARG A 209 40.30 5.33 -23.56
C ARG A 209 41.12 5.51 -24.85
N HIS A 210 40.64 6.31 -25.80
CA HIS A 210 41.36 6.56 -27.05
C HIS A 210 42.69 7.23 -26.80
N VAL A 211 42.76 8.25 -25.91
CA VAL A 211 43.99 8.90 -25.53
C VAL A 211 44.95 7.95 -24.82
N ALA A 212 44.44 7.15 -23.87
CA ALA A 212 45.25 6.19 -23.14
C ALA A 212 45.83 5.09 -24.08
N GLN A 213 45.04 4.63 -25.06
CA GLN A 213 45.48 3.65 -26.03
C GLN A 213 46.61 4.21 -26.91
N LYS A 214 46.47 5.43 -27.42
CA LYS A 214 47.56 6.13 -28.16
C LYS A 214 48.82 6.29 -27.33
N ALA A 215 48.68 6.68 -26.07
CA ALA A 215 49.82 6.82 -25.17
C ALA A 215 50.56 5.50 -24.95
N LYS A 216 49.79 4.39 -24.81
CA LYS A 216 50.33 3.06 -24.70
C LYS A 216 51.10 2.63 -25.99
N GLU A 217 50.50 2.83 -27.17
CA GLU A 217 51.16 2.56 -28.47
C GLU A 217 52.48 3.30 -28.62
N VAL A 218 52.52 4.59 -28.26
CA VAL A 218 53.76 5.38 -28.24
C VAL A 218 54.75 4.85 -27.23
N SER A 219 54.34 4.50 -26.02
CA SER A 219 55.21 3.94 -25.00
C SER A 219 55.81 2.58 -25.45
N ASP A 220 55.02 1.73 -26.03
CA ASP A 220 55.49 0.44 -26.56
C ASP A 220 56.49 0.65 -27.73
N ALA A 221 56.24 1.60 -28.63
CA ALA A 221 57.14 1.96 -29.69
C ALA A 221 58.47 2.50 -29.16
N ILE A 222 58.46 3.34 -28.12
CA ILE A 222 59.68 3.83 -27.47
C ILE A 222 60.48 2.70 -26.87
N GLN A 223 59.85 1.74 -26.19
CA GLN A 223 60.55 0.58 -25.63
C GLN A 223 61.20 -0.30 -26.72
N VAL A 224 60.52 -0.54 -27.80
CA VAL A 224 61.07 -1.30 -28.95
C VAL A 224 62.24 -0.55 -29.57
N THR A 225 62.09 0.77 -29.80
CA THR A 225 63.15 1.59 -30.38
C THR A 225 64.38 1.63 -29.48
N ASN A 226 64.20 1.77 -28.15
CA ASN A 226 65.31 1.75 -27.18
C ASN A 226 66.03 0.39 -27.18
N ALA A 227 65.28 -0.72 -27.25
CA ALA A 227 65.88 -2.03 -27.35
C ALA A 227 66.73 -2.22 -28.64
N MET A 228 66.20 -1.74 -29.78
CA MET A 228 66.92 -1.77 -31.06
C MET A 228 68.22 -0.88 -30.99
N LEU A 229 68.13 0.29 -30.37
CA LEU A 229 69.28 1.18 -30.22
C LEU A 229 70.37 0.54 -29.34
N LEU A 230 69.97 -0.10 -28.21
CA LEU A 230 70.90 -0.80 -27.36
C LEU A 230 71.56 -1.98 -28.08
N GLN A 231 70.79 -2.75 -28.87
CA GLN A 231 71.29 -3.84 -29.66
C GLN A 231 72.31 -3.37 -30.73
N SER A 232 71.99 -2.26 -31.45
CA SER A 232 72.88 -1.66 -32.45
C SER A 232 74.19 -1.18 -31.77
N ARG A 233 74.13 -0.44 -30.64
CA ARG A 233 75.31 -0.02 -29.90
C ARG A 233 76.16 -1.18 -29.42
N TYR A 234 75.50 -2.23 -28.92
CA TYR A 234 76.21 -3.43 -28.52
C TYR A 234 76.95 -4.08 -29.69
N ALA A 235 76.33 -4.20 -30.83
CA ALA A 235 76.96 -4.74 -32.05
C ALA A 235 78.15 -3.91 -32.52
N THR A 236 78.05 -2.56 -32.49
CA THR A 236 79.13 -1.63 -32.82
C THR A 236 80.31 -1.83 -31.86
N LEU A 237 80.07 -1.78 -30.55
CA LEU A 237 81.09 -1.94 -29.51
C LEU A 237 81.75 -3.32 -29.60
N LYS A 238 81.02 -4.36 -29.91
CA LYS A 238 81.54 -5.71 -30.10
C LYS A 238 82.51 -5.77 -31.30
N ASN A 239 82.15 -5.12 -32.42
CA ASN A 239 83.03 -5.03 -33.61
C ASN A 239 84.29 -4.24 -33.33
N GLU A 240 84.19 -3.08 -32.63
CA GLU A 240 85.34 -2.26 -32.22
C GLU A 240 86.27 -3.08 -31.28
N LEU A 241 85.70 -3.82 -30.32
CA LEU A 241 86.48 -4.66 -29.44
C LEU A 241 87.21 -5.77 -30.20
N ALA A 242 86.54 -6.39 -31.16
CA ALA A 242 87.16 -7.43 -32.01
C ALA A 242 88.33 -6.83 -32.81
N PHE A 243 88.10 -5.65 -33.42
CA PHE A 243 89.18 -4.95 -34.17
C PHE A 243 90.39 -4.63 -33.28
N HIS A 244 90.17 -4.02 -32.15
CA HIS A 244 91.27 -3.67 -31.26
C HIS A 244 91.95 -4.92 -30.66
N THR A 245 91.20 -6.02 -30.48
CA THR A 245 91.80 -7.29 -30.01
C THR A 245 92.73 -7.88 -31.09
N GLU A 246 92.32 -7.82 -32.34
CA GLU A 246 93.18 -8.23 -33.45
C GLU A 246 94.41 -7.35 -33.60
N GLU A 247 94.27 -6.04 -33.54
CA GLU A 247 95.39 -5.09 -33.53
C GLU A 247 96.35 -5.39 -32.39
N ARG A 248 95.83 -5.56 -31.20
CA ARG A 248 96.68 -5.93 -30.03
C ARG A 248 97.44 -7.22 -30.29
N GLN A 249 96.82 -8.27 -30.85
CA GLN A 249 97.54 -9.51 -31.19
C GLN A 249 98.62 -9.29 -32.22
N LYS A 250 98.37 -8.44 -33.24
CA LYS A 250 99.42 -8.08 -34.23
C LYS A 250 100.61 -7.40 -33.60
N TYR A 251 100.38 -6.42 -32.71
CA TYR A 251 101.42 -5.69 -31.99
C TYR A 251 102.19 -6.62 -31.03
N LEU A 252 101.54 -7.57 -30.37
CA LEU A 252 102.20 -8.52 -29.51
C LEU A 252 103.05 -9.47 -30.34
N ALA A 253 102.61 -9.92 -31.51
CA ALA A 253 103.39 -10.77 -32.41
C ALA A 253 104.65 -10.03 -32.93
N GLN A 254 104.55 -8.75 -33.27
CA GLN A 254 105.65 -7.89 -33.67
C GLN A 254 106.70 -7.60 -32.58
N SER A 255 106.29 -7.63 -31.31
CA SER A 255 107.21 -7.38 -30.18
C SER A 255 107.95 -8.64 -29.66
N GLN A 256 107.62 -9.84 -30.22
CA GLN A 256 108.22 -11.10 -29.90
C GLN A 256 109.25 -11.54 -30.98
N THR A 257 109.34 -10.77 -32.03
CA THR A 257 110.39 -10.89 -33.02
C THR A 257 111.49 -9.90 -32.84
#